data_8950c5973e239fa6871d41d68e2d1975
#
_entry.id   8950c5973e239fa6871d41d68e2d1975
#
_cell.length_a   1.000
_cell.length_b   1.000
_cell.length_c   1.000
_cell.angle_alpha   90.00
_cell.angle_beta   90.00
_cell.angle_gamma   90.00
#
_symmetry.space_group_name_H-M   'P 1'
#
loop_
_entity.id
_entity.type
_entity.pdbx_description
1 polymer ?
#
loop_
_entity_poly.entity_id
_entity_poly.type
_entity_poly.pdbx_seq_one_letter_code
_entity_poly.pdbx_strand_id
1 'polypeptide(L)'
;MKLADNKATLSFSNGAPSVELPVYQGSVGPDVVDIRKLYAQTGMFTYDPGFLSTASCQSAITYIDGDKGELLYRGYPIEQLATNCDYLETCHLLLHGELPNAAQKSGFSHLVNTHTMVNEQMQFFLRGFRRDAHPMAIMTGLVGALSAFYHDSTDINNPQHREISAIRLIAKMPTLVAMAYKYTVGQPYMYPKNELSYAGNFLHMMFATPCEEYKVNPVLERALDRIFILHADHEQNASTSTVRLCGSSGTNPFAAIAAGVACLWVPAHGGASEAALNMLGDIQKNGGIEKIGDFIKQVKDKNSGVKLMGFGHRVYKNYDPRAKLMQETCKEVLHEMGLENDPLFKLAMALEKIALEDDYFVSRKLYPNVDFYSGIVQRAIGIPVPLFTAVFALARTVGWIAQLNEMISDPEYKIGRPRQLFTGSMARDVRPLAQR
;
A
#
# COMPACT_ATOMS: atom_id res chain seq x y z
N MET A 1 3.98 -16.44 -18.54
CA MET A 1 4.43 -15.61 -19.70
C MET A 1 4.48 -16.48 -20.94
N LYS A 2 3.90 -16.05 -22.08
CA LYS A 2 3.91 -16.80 -23.36
C LYS A 2 4.78 -16.03 -24.37
N LEU A 3 5.64 -16.73 -25.09
CA LEU A 3 6.41 -16.14 -26.19
C LEU A 3 5.43 -15.75 -27.32
N ALA A 4 5.49 -14.52 -27.77
CA ALA A 4 4.70 -14.05 -28.91
C ALA A 4 5.30 -14.53 -30.24
N ASP A 5 4.50 -14.58 -31.29
CA ASP A 5 4.97 -14.95 -32.62
C ASP A 5 5.80 -13.84 -33.29
N ASN A 6 5.63 -12.60 -32.85
CA ASN A 6 6.37 -11.43 -33.31
C ASN A 6 7.63 -11.17 -32.47
N LYS A 7 8.56 -10.39 -33.02
CA LYS A 7 9.77 -9.92 -32.36
C LYS A 7 9.86 -8.40 -32.50
N ALA A 8 10.53 -7.76 -31.54
CA ALA A 8 10.93 -6.37 -31.67
C ALA A 8 12.33 -6.29 -32.31
N THR A 9 12.53 -5.39 -33.25
CA THR A 9 13.84 -5.16 -33.87
C THR A 9 14.36 -3.79 -33.48
N LEU A 10 15.52 -3.75 -32.84
CA LEU A 10 16.25 -2.52 -32.54
C LEU A 10 17.33 -2.32 -33.62
N SER A 11 17.20 -1.21 -34.36
CA SER A 11 18.11 -0.79 -35.43
C SER A 11 18.91 0.43 -35.06
N PHE A 12 20.13 0.57 -35.51
CA PHE A 12 21.05 1.65 -35.16
C PHE A 12 21.37 2.49 -36.41
N SER A 13 21.26 3.82 -36.29
CA SER A 13 21.55 4.76 -37.39
C SER A 13 23.04 4.82 -37.81
N ASN A 14 23.93 4.32 -36.96
CA ASN A 14 25.37 4.26 -37.22
C ASN A 14 25.81 3.03 -38.06
N GLY A 15 24.87 2.23 -38.57
CA GLY A 15 25.14 1.06 -39.36
C GLY A 15 25.52 -0.22 -38.56
N ALA A 16 25.45 -0.17 -37.24
CA ALA A 16 25.61 -1.37 -36.41
C ALA A 16 24.50 -2.40 -36.72
N PRO A 17 24.78 -3.72 -36.61
CA PRO A 17 23.78 -4.76 -36.86
C PRO A 17 22.53 -4.58 -36.01
N SER A 18 21.37 -4.76 -36.62
CA SER A 18 20.10 -4.79 -35.90
C SER A 18 20.02 -6.00 -34.97
N VAL A 19 19.32 -5.80 -33.84
CA VAL A 19 19.13 -6.83 -32.81
C VAL A 19 17.66 -7.20 -32.71
N GLU A 20 17.35 -8.50 -32.79
CA GLU A 20 16.02 -9.02 -32.54
C GLU A 20 15.84 -9.36 -31.05
N LEU A 21 14.77 -8.85 -30.45
CA LEU A 21 14.42 -9.05 -29.06
C LEU A 21 13.10 -9.83 -28.97
N PRO A 22 13.02 -10.87 -28.12
CA PRO A 22 11.77 -11.59 -27.89
C PRO A 22 10.67 -10.66 -27.35
N VAL A 23 9.43 -10.96 -27.72
CA VAL A 23 8.24 -10.32 -27.16
C VAL A 23 7.47 -11.35 -26.37
N TYR A 24 7.07 -11.00 -25.18
CA TYR A 24 6.22 -11.86 -24.34
C TYR A 24 4.85 -11.26 -24.12
N GLN A 25 3.85 -12.13 -24.06
CA GLN A 25 2.46 -11.80 -23.79
C GLN A 25 2.07 -12.28 -22.39
N GLY A 26 1.35 -11.43 -21.65
CA GLY A 26 0.64 -11.81 -20.44
C GLY A 26 -0.68 -12.53 -20.77
N SER A 27 -1.45 -12.88 -19.76
CA SER A 27 -2.83 -13.35 -19.92
C SER A 27 -3.76 -12.19 -20.31
N VAL A 28 -3.43 -10.99 -19.84
CA VAL A 28 -4.10 -9.70 -20.14
C VAL A 28 -3.06 -8.59 -20.12
N GLY A 29 -3.40 -7.42 -20.66
CA GLY A 29 -2.54 -6.25 -20.68
C GLY A 29 -1.59 -6.18 -21.88
N PRO A 30 -0.65 -5.22 -21.90
CA PRO A 30 0.27 -5.00 -23.01
C PRO A 30 1.37 -6.08 -23.09
N ASP A 31 1.86 -6.31 -24.31
CA ASP A 31 3.04 -7.13 -24.56
C ASP A 31 4.30 -6.46 -24.00
N VAL A 32 5.33 -7.26 -23.70
CA VAL A 32 6.61 -6.79 -23.18
C VAL A 32 7.77 -7.25 -24.06
N VAL A 33 8.74 -6.37 -24.28
CA VAL A 33 9.99 -6.68 -24.99
C VAL A 33 11.03 -7.15 -23.98
N ASP A 34 11.59 -8.35 -24.20
CA ASP A 34 12.64 -8.90 -23.33
C ASP A 34 14.01 -8.29 -23.66
N ILE A 35 14.49 -7.45 -22.79
CA ILE A 35 15.78 -6.74 -22.93
C ILE A 35 16.94 -7.43 -22.19
N ARG A 36 16.75 -8.59 -21.57
CA ARG A 36 17.78 -9.25 -20.73
C ARG A 36 19.09 -9.52 -21.46
N LYS A 37 19.04 -9.75 -22.78
CA LYS A 37 20.22 -10.00 -23.63
C LYS A 37 20.74 -8.75 -24.34
N LEU A 38 20.09 -7.61 -24.22
CA LEU A 38 20.43 -6.39 -24.96
C LEU A 38 21.88 -5.95 -24.74
N TYR A 39 22.33 -5.87 -23.47
CA TYR A 39 23.70 -5.47 -23.17
C TYR A 39 24.74 -6.41 -23.75
N ALA A 40 24.53 -7.72 -23.68
CA ALA A 40 25.47 -8.71 -24.25
C ALA A 40 25.59 -8.60 -25.75
N GLN A 41 24.54 -8.17 -26.44
CA GLN A 41 24.52 -8.06 -27.91
C GLN A 41 25.00 -6.70 -28.43
N THR A 42 24.81 -5.61 -27.63
CA THR A 42 25.01 -4.23 -28.11
C THR A 42 26.00 -3.42 -27.28
N GLY A 43 26.32 -3.85 -26.05
CA GLY A 43 27.03 -3.03 -25.05
C GLY A 43 26.22 -1.88 -24.47
N MET A 44 24.92 -1.76 -24.78
CA MET A 44 24.07 -0.67 -24.33
C MET A 44 23.04 -1.12 -23.29
N PHE A 45 22.70 -0.21 -22.38
CA PHE A 45 21.59 -0.35 -21.42
C PHE A 45 20.39 0.51 -21.87
N THR A 46 19.20 0.13 -21.42
CA THR A 46 18.02 1.00 -21.45
C THR A 46 18.09 2.03 -20.33
N TYR A 47 17.42 3.17 -20.53
CA TYR A 47 17.30 4.23 -19.53
C TYR A 47 15.82 4.53 -19.28
N ASP A 48 15.31 4.10 -18.12
CA ASP A 48 13.93 4.31 -17.70
C ASP A 48 13.89 4.50 -16.17
N PRO A 49 14.21 5.71 -15.66
CA PRO A 49 14.17 6.00 -14.24
C PRO A 49 12.73 5.98 -13.74
N GLY A 50 12.41 5.05 -12.84
CA GLY A 50 11.07 4.86 -12.29
C GLY A 50 10.22 3.81 -12.99
N PHE A 51 10.78 3.06 -13.94
CA PHE A 51 10.14 1.91 -14.60
C PHE A 51 8.81 2.22 -15.30
N LEU A 52 8.69 3.41 -15.91
CA LEU A 52 7.45 3.84 -16.57
C LEU A 52 7.08 2.98 -17.80
N SER A 53 8.08 2.41 -18.45
CA SER A 53 7.95 1.55 -19.65
C SER A 53 8.65 0.21 -19.49
N THR A 54 8.96 -0.19 -18.26
CA THR A 54 9.75 -1.40 -18.00
C THR A 54 9.04 -2.30 -17.00
N ALA A 55 8.60 -3.49 -17.45
CA ALA A 55 8.13 -4.54 -16.55
C ALA A 55 9.32 -5.10 -15.76
N SER A 56 9.31 -4.96 -14.44
CA SER A 56 10.37 -5.44 -13.55
C SER A 56 10.23 -6.91 -13.16
N CYS A 57 9.06 -7.51 -13.38
CA CYS A 57 8.75 -8.91 -13.05
C CYS A 57 7.54 -9.39 -13.84
N GLN A 58 7.28 -10.69 -13.78
CA GLN A 58 5.98 -11.28 -14.04
C GLN A 58 5.24 -11.48 -12.73
N SER A 59 3.91 -11.35 -12.73
CA SER A 59 3.06 -11.57 -11.55
C SER A 59 1.68 -12.06 -11.96
N ALA A 60 1.10 -12.93 -11.14
CA ALA A 60 -0.28 -13.41 -11.27
C ALA A 60 -1.18 -12.93 -10.11
N ILE A 61 -0.71 -11.95 -9.33
CA ILE A 61 -1.41 -11.52 -8.11
C ILE A 61 -2.45 -10.44 -8.41
N THR A 62 -2.01 -9.34 -9.00
CA THR A 62 -2.86 -8.17 -9.25
C THR A 62 -2.70 -7.69 -10.68
N TYR A 63 -3.82 -7.38 -11.30
CA TYR A 63 -3.88 -6.71 -12.60
C TYR A 63 -4.63 -5.39 -12.49
N ILE A 64 -4.09 -4.36 -13.13
CA ILE A 64 -4.70 -3.04 -13.21
C ILE A 64 -4.78 -2.59 -14.67
N ASP A 65 -5.99 -2.24 -15.12
CA ASP A 65 -6.20 -1.48 -16.34
C ASP A 65 -6.61 -0.04 -15.97
N GLY A 66 -5.63 0.86 -16.03
CA GLY A 66 -5.86 2.26 -15.64
C GLY A 66 -6.78 3.02 -16.62
N ASP A 67 -6.83 2.62 -17.89
CA ASP A 67 -7.69 3.25 -18.88
C ASP A 67 -9.16 2.83 -18.71
N LYS A 68 -9.40 1.56 -18.37
CA LYS A 68 -10.74 1.04 -18.07
C LYS A 68 -11.19 1.31 -16.64
N GLY A 69 -10.27 1.55 -15.70
CA GLY A 69 -10.57 1.64 -14.28
C GLY A 69 -10.89 0.26 -13.69
N GLU A 70 -10.10 -0.77 -14.05
CA GLU A 70 -10.25 -2.14 -13.59
C GLU A 70 -9.13 -2.51 -12.62
N LEU A 71 -9.49 -3.21 -11.54
CA LEU A 71 -8.56 -3.79 -10.59
C LEU A 71 -9.00 -5.21 -10.25
N LEU A 72 -8.12 -6.18 -10.49
CA LEU A 72 -8.36 -7.60 -10.23
C LEU A 72 -7.33 -8.14 -9.22
N TYR A 73 -7.79 -8.88 -8.21
CA TYR A 73 -6.93 -9.73 -7.38
C TYR A 73 -7.12 -11.19 -7.81
N ARG A 74 -6.07 -11.82 -8.33
CA ARG A 74 -6.11 -13.20 -8.84
C ARG A 74 -7.26 -13.43 -9.85
N GLY A 75 -7.62 -12.38 -10.62
CA GLY A 75 -8.72 -12.41 -11.58
C GLY A 75 -10.09 -12.01 -11.03
N TYR A 76 -10.25 -11.84 -9.72
CA TYR A 76 -11.52 -11.40 -9.12
C TYR A 76 -11.60 -9.87 -9.08
N PRO A 77 -12.70 -9.26 -9.57
CA PRO A 77 -12.91 -7.81 -9.49
C PRO A 77 -12.93 -7.32 -8.03
N ILE A 78 -12.23 -6.21 -7.78
CA ILE A 78 -12.07 -5.68 -6.42
C ILE A 78 -13.40 -5.33 -5.76
N GLU A 79 -14.38 -4.85 -6.53
CA GLU A 79 -15.71 -4.49 -6.04
C GLU A 79 -16.46 -5.72 -5.54
N GLN A 80 -16.30 -6.87 -6.22
CA GLN A 80 -16.92 -8.12 -5.79
C GLN A 80 -16.30 -8.65 -4.51
N LEU A 81 -14.97 -8.60 -4.39
CA LEU A 81 -14.27 -9.00 -3.18
C LEU A 81 -14.68 -8.14 -1.99
N ALA A 82 -14.64 -6.81 -2.12
CA ALA A 82 -14.98 -5.90 -1.04
C ALA A 82 -16.46 -5.89 -0.66
N THR A 83 -17.34 -6.42 -1.54
CA THR A 83 -18.77 -6.58 -1.25
C THR A 83 -19.08 -7.91 -0.59
N ASN A 84 -18.49 -9.01 -1.05
CA ASN A 84 -18.91 -10.37 -0.72
C ASN A 84 -17.95 -11.13 0.20
N CYS A 85 -16.70 -10.68 0.35
CA CYS A 85 -15.68 -11.34 1.18
C CYS A 85 -15.34 -10.52 2.41
N ASP A 86 -14.66 -11.14 3.38
CA ASP A 86 -13.91 -10.45 4.42
C ASP A 86 -12.41 -10.35 4.07
N TYR A 87 -11.67 -9.59 4.89
CA TYR A 87 -10.25 -9.37 4.63
C TYR A 87 -9.42 -10.66 4.70
N LEU A 88 -9.74 -11.60 5.59
CA LEU A 88 -9.00 -12.87 5.69
C LEU A 88 -9.25 -13.78 4.49
N GLU A 89 -10.45 -13.76 3.88
CA GLU A 89 -10.70 -14.42 2.60
C GLU A 89 -9.84 -13.84 1.49
N THR A 90 -9.70 -12.50 1.47
CA THR A 90 -8.83 -11.80 0.53
C THR A 90 -7.34 -12.11 0.79
N CYS A 91 -6.92 -12.21 2.05
CA CYS A 91 -5.58 -12.66 2.39
C CYS A 91 -5.29 -14.06 1.86
N HIS A 92 -6.20 -15.00 2.07
CA HIS A 92 -6.09 -16.36 1.54
C HIS A 92 -5.97 -16.36 0.02
N LEU A 93 -6.84 -15.61 -0.67
CA LEU A 93 -6.81 -15.47 -2.12
C LEU A 93 -5.43 -14.98 -2.62
N LEU A 94 -4.91 -13.91 -2.06
CA LEU A 94 -3.64 -13.32 -2.50
C LEU A 94 -2.46 -14.27 -2.27
N LEU A 95 -2.44 -15.00 -1.14
CA LEU A 95 -1.36 -15.93 -0.78
C LEU A 95 -1.44 -17.26 -1.56
N HIS A 96 -2.62 -17.82 -1.73
CA HIS A 96 -2.81 -19.19 -2.23
C HIS A 96 -3.40 -19.25 -3.65
N GLY A 97 -3.85 -18.12 -4.21
CA GLY A 97 -4.30 -18.02 -5.60
C GLY A 97 -5.80 -18.22 -5.80
N GLU A 98 -6.51 -18.75 -4.81
CA GLU A 98 -7.96 -19.03 -4.88
C GLU A 98 -8.69 -18.60 -3.60
N LEU A 99 -9.98 -18.26 -3.72
CA LEU A 99 -10.82 -18.00 -2.56
C LEU A 99 -10.97 -19.28 -1.72
N PRO A 100 -10.96 -19.16 -0.38
CA PRO A 100 -11.08 -20.31 0.48
C PRO A 100 -12.51 -20.89 0.46
N ASN A 101 -12.62 -22.21 0.51
CA ASN A 101 -13.87 -22.83 0.91
C ASN A 101 -14.11 -22.67 2.43
N ALA A 102 -15.30 -23.07 2.93
CA ALA A 102 -15.65 -22.87 4.34
C ALA A 102 -14.65 -23.47 5.34
N ALA A 103 -14.11 -24.65 5.05
CA ALA A 103 -13.13 -25.30 5.92
C ALA A 103 -11.77 -24.61 5.89
N GLN A 104 -11.32 -24.18 4.70
CA GLN A 104 -10.10 -23.42 4.52
C GLN A 104 -10.19 -22.05 5.20
N LYS A 105 -11.34 -21.35 5.04
CA LYS A 105 -11.59 -20.07 5.73
C LYS A 105 -11.50 -20.21 7.23
N SER A 106 -12.22 -21.21 7.79
CA SER A 106 -12.18 -21.48 9.25
C SER A 106 -10.77 -21.78 9.75
N GLY A 107 -10.03 -22.65 9.05
CA GLY A 107 -8.65 -23.00 9.40
C GLY A 107 -7.70 -21.80 9.31
N PHE A 108 -7.77 -21.01 8.24
CA PHE A 108 -6.93 -19.84 8.07
C PHE A 108 -7.23 -18.75 9.11
N SER A 109 -8.52 -18.47 9.37
CA SER A 109 -8.94 -17.51 10.39
C SER A 109 -8.49 -17.95 11.79
N HIS A 110 -8.63 -19.23 12.12
CA HIS A 110 -8.13 -19.77 13.39
C HIS A 110 -6.62 -19.59 13.52
N LEU A 111 -5.87 -19.91 12.46
CA LEU A 111 -4.42 -19.77 12.45
C LEU A 111 -3.99 -18.30 12.64
N VAL A 112 -4.61 -17.36 11.97
CA VAL A 112 -4.35 -15.92 12.14
C VAL A 112 -4.70 -15.48 13.56
N ASN A 113 -5.89 -15.80 14.07
CA ASN A 113 -6.37 -15.38 15.39
C ASN A 113 -5.51 -15.90 16.54
N THR A 114 -4.90 -17.08 16.39
CA THR A 114 -4.00 -17.66 17.42
C THR A 114 -2.57 -17.13 17.36
N HIS A 115 -2.23 -16.27 16.37
CA HIS A 115 -0.91 -15.65 16.21
C HIS A 115 -0.91 -14.12 16.42
N THR A 116 -1.99 -13.53 16.89
CA THR A 116 -2.16 -12.07 17.03
C THR A 116 -1.31 -11.43 18.12
N MET A 117 -1.03 -12.16 19.21
CA MET A 117 -0.19 -11.64 20.29
C MET A 117 1.25 -11.43 19.84
N VAL A 118 1.86 -10.33 20.29
CA VAL A 118 3.29 -10.07 20.16
C VAL A 118 4.03 -10.42 21.45
N ASN A 119 5.35 -10.58 21.36
CA ASN A 119 6.17 -10.80 22.54
C ASN A 119 6.09 -9.60 23.50
N GLU A 120 5.90 -9.81 24.79
CA GLU A 120 5.78 -8.76 25.82
C GLU A 120 6.98 -7.80 25.83
N GLN A 121 8.17 -8.25 25.43
CA GLN A 121 9.35 -7.39 25.31
C GLN A 121 9.18 -6.25 24.27
N MET A 122 8.24 -6.37 23.34
CA MET A 122 7.92 -5.30 22.40
C MET A 122 7.43 -4.02 23.10
N GLN A 123 6.82 -4.15 24.27
CA GLN A 123 6.41 -2.99 25.09
C GLN A 123 7.63 -2.18 25.58
N PHE A 124 8.73 -2.86 25.92
CA PHE A 124 9.97 -2.17 26.32
C PHE A 124 10.65 -1.51 25.12
N PHE A 125 10.61 -2.16 23.95
CA PHE A 125 11.11 -1.56 22.72
C PHE A 125 10.35 -0.26 22.36
N LEU A 126 9.02 -0.24 22.51
CA LEU A 126 8.19 0.96 22.34
C LEU A 126 8.61 2.11 23.24
N ARG A 127 9.02 1.84 24.49
CA ARG A 127 9.48 2.87 25.43
C ARG A 127 10.76 3.60 24.99
N GLY A 128 11.47 3.06 24.00
CA GLY A 128 12.62 3.73 23.37
C GLY A 128 12.26 4.85 22.41
N PHE A 129 11.00 4.91 21.95
CA PHE A 129 10.53 5.98 21.08
C PHE A 129 10.03 7.19 21.90
N ARG A 130 10.06 8.36 21.29
CA ARG A 130 9.34 9.52 21.82
C ARG A 130 7.84 9.30 21.67
N ARG A 131 7.04 9.79 22.61
CA ARG A 131 5.57 9.67 22.54
C ARG A 131 4.94 10.43 21.38
N ASP A 132 5.59 11.51 20.93
CA ASP A 132 5.20 12.32 19.77
C ASP A 132 5.79 11.81 18.45
N ALA A 133 6.45 10.65 18.45
CA ALA A 133 6.97 10.03 17.24
C ALA A 133 5.83 9.67 16.28
N HIS A 134 6.05 9.90 14.99
CA HIS A 134 5.08 9.53 13.96
C HIS A 134 4.86 8.01 13.98
N PRO A 135 3.60 7.52 13.93
CA PRO A 135 3.31 6.08 14.00
C PRO A 135 4.06 5.23 12.97
N MET A 136 4.31 5.75 11.77
CA MET A 136 5.06 5.03 10.75
C MET A 136 6.54 4.82 11.10
N ALA A 137 7.16 5.75 11.83
CA ALA A 137 8.51 5.55 12.35
C ALA A 137 8.52 4.41 13.37
N ILE A 138 7.54 4.39 14.25
CA ILE A 138 7.34 3.31 15.24
C ILE A 138 7.11 1.98 14.52
N MET A 139 6.20 1.93 13.55
CA MET A 139 5.87 0.72 12.80
C MET A 139 7.06 0.15 12.04
N THR A 140 7.87 0.99 11.39
CA THR A 140 9.11 0.54 10.72
C THR A 140 10.04 -0.19 11.69
N GLY A 141 10.21 0.35 12.89
CA GLY A 141 11.02 -0.28 13.95
C GLY A 141 10.40 -1.58 14.47
N LEU A 142 9.11 -1.57 14.79
CA LEU A 142 8.40 -2.73 15.35
C LEU A 142 8.38 -3.93 14.40
N VAL A 143 8.06 -3.71 13.12
CA VAL A 143 8.02 -4.78 12.12
C VAL A 143 9.40 -5.39 11.90
N GLY A 144 10.43 -4.55 11.79
CA GLY A 144 11.82 -5.03 11.70
C GLY A 144 12.26 -5.82 12.93
N ALA A 145 11.86 -5.38 14.13
CA ALA A 145 12.18 -6.03 15.40
C ALA A 145 11.56 -7.44 15.52
N LEU A 146 10.47 -7.76 14.82
CA LEU A 146 9.89 -9.11 14.82
C LEU A 146 10.92 -10.17 14.42
N SER A 147 11.89 -9.86 13.56
CA SER A 147 12.94 -10.79 13.18
C SER A 147 13.82 -11.24 14.37
N ALA A 148 13.95 -10.41 15.40
CA ALA A 148 14.66 -10.75 16.62
C ALA A 148 13.88 -11.65 17.59
N PHE A 149 12.54 -11.73 17.42
CA PHE A 149 11.67 -12.57 18.25
C PHE A 149 11.25 -13.87 17.56
N TYR A 150 11.34 -13.95 16.23
CA TYR A 150 10.88 -15.06 15.40
C TYR A 150 11.99 -15.60 14.48
N HIS A 151 13.21 -15.74 14.99
CA HIS A 151 14.36 -16.24 14.22
C HIS A 151 14.25 -17.74 13.82
N ASP A 152 13.25 -18.44 14.34
CA ASP A 152 12.85 -19.79 13.91
C ASP A 152 12.18 -19.81 12.51
N SER A 153 11.90 -18.66 11.91
CA SER A 153 11.19 -18.54 10.63
C SER A 153 11.76 -17.44 9.72
N THR A 154 13.06 -17.21 9.79
CA THR A 154 13.73 -16.14 9.02
C THR A 154 14.33 -16.58 7.69
N ASP A 155 14.43 -17.88 7.41
CA ASP A 155 14.95 -18.40 6.15
C ASP A 155 13.90 -18.24 5.02
N ILE A 156 14.12 -17.27 4.16
CA ILE A 156 13.23 -16.95 3.03
C ILE A 156 13.18 -18.09 1.99
N ASN A 157 14.19 -18.98 1.91
CA ASN A 157 14.21 -20.09 0.97
C ASN A 157 13.40 -21.29 1.47
N ASN A 158 13.14 -21.38 2.76
CA ASN A 158 12.33 -22.43 3.36
C ASN A 158 10.82 -22.11 3.21
N PRO A 159 10.03 -22.91 2.48
CA PRO A 159 8.60 -22.67 2.30
C PRO A 159 7.81 -22.59 3.60
N GLN A 160 8.12 -23.43 4.59
CA GLN A 160 7.44 -23.45 5.90
C GLN A 160 7.74 -22.17 6.68
N HIS A 161 8.99 -21.66 6.62
CA HIS A 161 9.34 -20.37 7.23
C HIS A 161 8.60 -19.22 6.57
N ARG A 162 8.46 -19.22 5.22
CA ARG A 162 7.67 -18.20 4.50
C ARG A 162 6.20 -18.24 4.92
N GLU A 163 5.62 -19.43 5.02
CA GLU A 163 4.21 -19.61 5.39
C GLU A 163 3.94 -19.09 6.80
N ILE A 164 4.68 -19.56 7.81
CA ILE A 164 4.47 -19.12 9.20
C ILE A 164 4.82 -17.65 9.40
N SER A 165 5.80 -17.10 8.69
CA SER A 165 6.11 -15.67 8.72
C SER A 165 5.01 -14.83 8.10
N ALA A 166 4.36 -15.31 7.04
CA ALA A 166 3.20 -14.67 6.45
C ALA A 166 2.05 -14.56 7.46
N ILE A 167 1.72 -15.69 8.11
CA ILE A 167 0.69 -15.72 9.17
C ILE A 167 1.04 -14.78 10.32
N ARG A 168 2.28 -14.83 10.82
CA ARG A 168 2.75 -13.97 11.93
C ARG A 168 2.66 -12.48 11.56
N LEU A 169 3.07 -12.11 10.37
CA LEU A 169 2.99 -10.72 9.90
C LEU A 169 1.53 -10.25 9.80
N ILE A 170 0.67 -10.99 9.10
CA ILE A 170 -0.75 -10.64 8.96
C ILE A 170 -1.40 -10.52 10.34
N ALA A 171 -1.20 -11.52 11.20
CA ALA A 171 -1.84 -11.58 12.51
C ALA A 171 -1.40 -10.45 13.46
N LYS A 172 -0.11 -10.07 13.42
CA LYS A 172 0.46 -9.13 14.41
C LYS A 172 0.36 -7.66 13.98
N MET A 173 0.17 -7.36 12.71
CA MET A 173 0.08 -5.98 12.24
C MET A 173 -1.00 -5.16 12.96
N PRO A 174 -2.24 -5.66 13.16
CA PRO A 174 -3.25 -4.93 13.94
C PRO A 174 -2.80 -4.63 15.36
N THR A 175 -2.17 -5.60 16.02
CA THR A 175 -1.66 -5.46 17.38
C THR A 175 -0.56 -4.39 17.44
N LEU A 176 0.39 -4.40 16.50
CA LEU A 176 1.48 -3.42 16.45
C LEU A 176 0.97 -2.00 16.21
N VAL A 177 0.01 -1.82 15.28
CA VAL A 177 -0.60 -0.50 15.01
C VAL A 177 -1.36 0.00 16.24
N ALA A 178 -2.15 -0.85 16.88
CA ALA A 178 -2.88 -0.49 18.09
C ALA A 178 -1.95 -0.17 19.26
N MET A 179 -0.86 -0.93 19.43
CA MET A 179 0.16 -0.64 20.45
C MET A 179 0.86 0.70 20.18
N ALA A 180 1.20 1.00 18.94
CA ALA A 180 1.77 2.30 18.57
C ALA A 180 0.82 3.44 18.95
N TYR A 181 -0.47 3.31 18.65
CA TYR A 181 -1.49 4.28 19.03
C TYR A 181 -1.61 4.42 20.55
N LYS A 182 -1.82 3.32 21.28
CA LYS A 182 -1.96 3.34 22.74
C LYS A 182 -0.72 3.93 23.42
N TYR A 183 0.46 3.68 22.88
CA TYR A 183 1.70 4.28 23.37
C TYR A 183 1.68 5.81 23.21
N THR A 184 1.31 6.34 22.04
CA THR A 184 1.30 7.79 21.79
C THR A 184 0.32 8.53 22.67
N VAL A 185 -0.86 7.95 22.94
CA VAL A 185 -1.89 8.55 23.80
C VAL A 185 -1.71 8.23 25.29
N GLY A 186 -0.74 7.39 25.66
CA GLY A 186 -0.44 7.04 27.04
C GLY A 186 -1.47 6.15 27.72
N GLN A 187 -2.21 5.37 26.94
CA GLN A 187 -3.22 4.42 27.44
C GLN A 187 -2.62 2.99 27.58
N PRO A 188 -3.22 2.13 28.42
CA PRO A 188 -2.86 0.71 28.52
C PRO A 188 -3.06 0.01 27.17
N TYR A 189 -2.16 -0.94 26.85
CA TYR A 189 -2.36 -1.83 25.73
C TYR A 189 -3.54 -2.75 25.96
N MET A 190 -4.35 -2.96 24.92
CA MET A 190 -5.43 -3.94 24.95
C MET A 190 -4.98 -5.18 24.17
N TYR A 191 -5.17 -6.35 24.79
CA TYR A 191 -4.82 -7.61 24.16
C TYR A 191 -5.86 -8.02 23.10
N PRO A 192 -5.44 -8.73 22.04
CA PRO A 192 -6.36 -9.25 21.05
C PRO A 192 -7.30 -10.29 21.66
N LYS A 193 -8.49 -10.45 21.08
CA LYS A 193 -9.51 -11.42 21.43
C LYS A 193 -9.76 -12.37 20.26
N ASN A 194 -9.60 -13.67 20.47
CA ASN A 194 -9.67 -14.67 19.39
C ASN A 194 -11.08 -14.86 18.82
N GLU A 195 -12.12 -14.45 19.54
CA GLU A 195 -13.52 -14.53 19.12
C GLU A 195 -13.96 -13.40 18.16
N LEU A 196 -13.17 -12.33 18.08
CA LEU A 196 -13.48 -11.21 17.20
C LEU A 196 -12.98 -11.44 15.77
N SER A 197 -13.63 -10.81 14.80
CA SER A 197 -13.11 -10.72 13.45
C SER A 197 -11.81 -9.93 13.39
N TYR A 198 -11.11 -9.99 12.28
CA TYR A 198 -9.85 -9.25 12.10
C TYR A 198 -10.03 -7.74 12.28
N ALA A 199 -11.03 -7.14 11.64
CA ALA A 199 -11.34 -5.71 11.77
C ALA A 199 -11.91 -5.37 13.15
N GLY A 200 -12.79 -6.21 13.70
CA GLY A 200 -13.36 -6.04 15.04
C GLY A 200 -12.29 -6.13 16.13
N ASN A 201 -11.32 -7.02 15.97
CA ASN A 201 -10.19 -7.14 16.90
C ASN A 201 -9.28 -5.90 16.84
N PHE A 202 -9.04 -5.35 15.66
CA PHE A 202 -8.32 -4.08 15.52
C PHE A 202 -9.05 -2.93 16.23
N LEU A 203 -10.37 -2.76 16.02
CA LEU A 203 -11.18 -1.77 16.72
C LEU A 203 -11.11 -1.94 18.24
N HIS A 204 -11.23 -3.17 18.72
CA HIS A 204 -11.11 -3.49 20.14
C HIS A 204 -9.75 -3.04 20.69
N MET A 205 -8.65 -3.44 20.07
CA MET A 205 -7.31 -3.06 20.55
C MET A 205 -7.04 -1.56 20.48
N MET A 206 -7.64 -0.85 19.52
CA MET A 206 -7.52 0.59 19.37
C MET A 206 -8.30 1.36 20.45
N PHE A 207 -9.55 1.00 20.70
CA PHE A 207 -10.49 1.86 21.41
C PHE A 207 -10.95 1.34 22.76
N ALA A 208 -10.83 0.03 23.02
CA ALA A 208 -11.16 -0.52 24.33
C ALA A 208 -10.24 0.02 25.43
N THR A 209 -10.77 0.04 26.66
CA THR A 209 -10.04 0.34 27.89
C THR A 209 -10.31 -0.76 28.92
N PRO A 210 -9.43 -0.97 29.91
CA PRO A 210 -9.68 -1.96 30.96
C PRO A 210 -10.85 -1.65 31.87
N CYS A 211 -11.39 -0.41 31.80
CA CYS A 211 -12.39 0.08 32.74
C CYS A 211 -13.82 -0.35 32.38
N GLU A 212 -14.07 -0.67 31.11
CA GLU A 212 -15.41 -0.97 30.60
C GLU A 212 -15.37 -1.95 29.43
N GLU A 213 -16.50 -2.61 29.16
CA GLU A 213 -16.63 -3.50 28.01
C GLU A 213 -16.75 -2.69 26.71
N TYR A 214 -15.87 -2.96 25.75
CA TYR A 214 -15.94 -2.40 24.40
C TYR A 214 -16.79 -3.31 23.49
N LYS A 215 -17.86 -2.76 22.94
CA LYS A 215 -18.71 -3.44 21.96
C LYS A 215 -18.34 -2.96 20.56
N VAL A 216 -17.94 -3.90 19.72
CA VAL A 216 -17.60 -3.61 18.34
C VAL A 216 -18.87 -3.20 17.59
N ASN A 217 -18.83 -2.02 16.94
CA ASN A 217 -19.93 -1.57 16.09
C ASN A 217 -19.79 -2.26 14.70
N PRO A 218 -20.83 -3.01 14.25
CA PRO A 218 -20.73 -3.80 13.03
C PRO A 218 -20.61 -2.94 11.76
N VAL A 219 -21.11 -1.70 11.74
CA VAL A 219 -20.95 -0.78 10.60
C VAL A 219 -19.50 -0.33 10.49
N LEU A 220 -18.86 0.03 11.61
CA LEU A 220 -17.46 0.43 11.64
C LEU A 220 -16.52 -0.74 11.34
N GLU A 221 -16.84 -1.93 11.85
CA GLU A 221 -16.14 -3.18 11.56
C GLU A 221 -16.15 -3.48 10.06
N ARG A 222 -17.32 -3.45 9.43
CA ARG A 222 -17.44 -3.68 7.98
C ARG A 222 -16.75 -2.61 7.16
N ALA A 223 -16.79 -1.36 7.58
CA ALA A 223 -16.11 -0.26 6.92
C ALA A 223 -14.58 -0.44 6.91
N LEU A 224 -13.99 -0.84 8.04
CA LEU A 224 -12.57 -1.15 8.13
C LEU A 224 -12.18 -2.37 7.33
N ASP A 225 -13.00 -3.41 7.35
CA ASP A 225 -12.78 -4.62 6.58
C ASP A 225 -12.72 -4.32 5.07
N ARG A 226 -13.64 -3.48 4.57
CA ARG A 226 -13.62 -2.97 3.19
C ARG A 226 -12.36 -2.15 2.90
N ILE A 227 -11.93 -1.26 3.82
CA ILE A 227 -10.68 -0.51 3.69
C ILE A 227 -9.51 -1.48 3.54
N PHE A 228 -9.44 -2.52 4.37
CA PHE A 228 -8.36 -3.49 4.31
C PHE A 228 -8.32 -4.24 2.98
N ILE A 229 -9.47 -4.72 2.48
CA ILE A 229 -9.57 -5.39 1.18
C ILE A 229 -9.10 -4.48 0.04
N LEU A 230 -9.61 -3.24 -0.01
CA LEU A 230 -9.32 -2.28 -1.08
C LEU A 230 -7.85 -1.81 -1.11
N HIS A 231 -7.13 -1.99 -0.01
CA HIS A 231 -5.71 -1.61 0.11
C HIS A 231 -4.75 -2.81 0.15
N ALA A 232 -5.24 -4.06 0.07
CA ALA A 232 -4.46 -5.27 0.28
C ALA A 232 -3.30 -5.43 -0.71
N ASP A 233 -3.49 -5.11 -1.99
CA ASP A 233 -2.41 -5.06 -3.00
C ASP A 233 -2.68 -4.01 -4.08
N HIS A 234 -1.65 -3.62 -4.85
CA HIS A 234 -1.79 -2.69 -5.98
C HIS A 234 -0.56 -2.79 -6.90
N GLU A 235 -0.31 -3.98 -7.47
CA GLU A 235 0.81 -4.27 -8.38
C GLU A 235 2.19 -3.85 -7.87
N GLN A 236 3.07 -3.41 -8.80
CA GLN A 236 4.44 -2.97 -8.54
C GLN A 236 4.50 -1.48 -8.14
N ASN A 237 3.72 -1.06 -7.14
CA ASN A 237 3.90 0.25 -6.52
C ASN A 237 5.27 0.34 -5.81
N ALA A 238 5.67 1.55 -5.40
CA ALA A 238 7.00 1.80 -4.84
C ALA A 238 7.34 0.89 -3.64
N SER A 239 6.41 0.68 -2.70
CA SER A 239 6.66 -0.17 -1.53
C SER A 239 6.72 -1.66 -1.89
N THR A 240 5.89 -2.14 -2.80
CA THR A 240 5.93 -3.52 -3.29
C THR A 240 7.26 -3.80 -4.03
N SER A 241 7.68 -2.89 -4.91
CA SER A 241 8.98 -3.00 -5.60
C SER A 241 10.15 -2.96 -4.61
N THR A 242 10.04 -2.14 -3.53
CA THR A 242 11.04 -2.10 -2.46
C THR A 242 11.12 -3.42 -1.69
N VAL A 243 9.99 -4.04 -1.35
CA VAL A 243 9.93 -5.36 -0.70
C VAL A 243 10.57 -6.43 -1.59
N ARG A 244 10.22 -6.46 -2.87
CA ARG A 244 10.81 -7.41 -3.84
C ARG A 244 12.31 -7.16 -3.98
N LEU A 245 12.76 -5.92 -4.14
CA LEU A 245 14.18 -5.58 -4.26
C LEU A 245 14.95 -5.97 -2.99
N CYS A 246 14.45 -5.65 -1.80
CA CYS A 246 15.03 -6.02 -0.52
C CYS A 246 15.10 -7.55 -0.36
N GLY A 247 13.99 -8.24 -0.59
CA GLY A 247 13.89 -9.69 -0.51
C GLY A 247 14.78 -10.43 -1.52
N SER A 248 15.05 -9.80 -2.69
CA SER A 248 15.89 -10.39 -3.72
C SER A 248 17.32 -10.66 -3.28
N SER A 249 17.78 -10.00 -2.22
CA SER A 249 19.09 -10.26 -1.58
C SER A 249 19.09 -11.39 -0.54
N GLY A 250 17.97 -12.07 -0.33
CA GLY A 250 17.82 -13.09 0.71
C GLY A 250 17.45 -12.52 2.09
N THR A 251 17.02 -11.27 2.16
CA THR A 251 16.58 -10.63 3.40
C THR A 251 15.39 -11.37 4.00
N ASN A 252 15.39 -11.58 5.32
CA ASN A 252 14.29 -12.26 6.00
C ASN A 252 12.95 -11.54 5.81
N PRO A 253 11.80 -12.27 5.88
CA PRO A 253 10.48 -11.70 5.57
C PRO A 253 10.13 -10.45 6.40
N PHE A 254 10.43 -10.43 7.70
CA PHE A 254 10.09 -9.31 8.59
C PHE A 254 10.86 -8.04 8.20
N ALA A 255 12.15 -8.15 7.92
CA ALA A 255 12.97 -7.01 7.49
C ALA A 255 12.59 -6.53 6.09
N ALA A 256 12.24 -7.42 5.16
CA ALA A 256 11.75 -7.04 3.84
C ALA A 256 10.42 -6.27 3.93
N ILE A 257 9.49 -6.69 4.79
CA ILE A 257 8.23 -5.98 5.02
C ILE A 257 8.47 -4.64 5.73
N ALA A 258 9.41 -4.56 6.68
CA ALA A 258 9.78 -3.29 7.30
C ALA A 258 10.30 -2.27 6.26
N ALA A 259 11.05 -2.70 5.24
CA ALA A 259 11.46 -1.84 4.14
C ALA A 259 10.25 -1.34 3.32
N GLY A 260 9.23 -2.18 3.10
CA GLY A 260 7.96 -1.80 2.51
C GLY A 260 7.22 -0.74 3.34
N VAL A 261 7.15 -0.93 4.66
CA VAL A 261 6.56 0.02 5.61
C VAL A 261 7.28 1.38 5.52
N ALA A 262 8.61 1.38 5.54
CA ALA A 262 9.40 2.60 5.41
C ALA A 262 9.14 3.33 4.08
N CYS A 263 9.09 2.60 2.97
CA CYS A 263 8.80 3.15 1.65
C CYS A 263 7.37 3.69 1.51
N LEU A 264 6.41 3.11 2.25
CA LEU A 264 5.02 3.55 2.23
C LEU A 264 4.84 4.93 2.89
N TRP A 265 5.71 5.31 3.82
CA TRP A 265 5.60 6.52 4.64
C TRP A 265 5.99 7.78 3.87
N VAL A 266 5.24 8.15 2.85
CA VAL A 266 5.44 9.39 2.09
C VAL A 266 4.10 9.91 1.53
N PRO A 267 3.90 11.24 1.38
CA PRO A 267 2.66 11.79 0.80
C PRO A 267 2.39 11.35 -0.65
N ALA A 268 3.44 10.99 -1.38
CA ALA A 268 3.32 10.57 -2.79
C ALA A 268 2.94 9.08 -2.94
N HIS A 269 2.79 8.33 -1.84
CA HIS A 269 2.44 6.92 -1.82
C HIS A 269 1.39 6.65 -0.73
N GLY A 270 1.73 6.09 0.43
CA GLY A 270 0.75 5.71 1.45
C GLY A 270 0.20 6.87 2.28
N GLY A 271 0.82 8.04 2.27
CA GLY A 271 0.37 9.23 3.00
C GLY A 271 -0.68 10.09 2.27
N ALA A 272 -1.27 9.61 1.18
CA ALA A 272 -2.24 10.39 0.39
C ALA A 272 -3.54 10.68 1.15
N SER A 273 -4.06 9.72 1.93
CA SER A 273 -5.25 9.91 2.75
C SER A 273 -5.00 10.89 3.91
N GLU A 274 -3.83 10.83 4.56
CA GLU A 274 -3.41 11.81 5.56
C GLU A 274 -3.31 13.22 4.95
N ALA A 275 -2.67 13.34 3.80
CA ALA A 275 -2.54 14.61 3.10
C ALA A 275 -3.90 15.20 2.67
N ALA A 276 -4.86 14.36 2.28
CA ALA A 276 -6.21 14.79 1.94
C ALA A 276 -6.94 15.36 3.16
N LEU A 277 -6.88 14.70 4.30
CA LEU A 277 -7.51 15.18 5.53
C LEU A 277 -6.83 16.43 6.10
N ASN A 278 -5.51 16.54 6.02
CA ASN A 278 -4.79 17.75 6.40
C ASN A 278 -5.21 18.94 5.52
N MET A 279 -5.33 18.74 4.20
CA MET A 279 -5.85 19.75 3.27
C MET A 279 -7.27 20.19 3.66
N LEU A 280 -8.19 19.26 3.95
CA LEU A 280 -9.53 19.58 4.39
C LEU A 280 -9.51 20.36 5.71
N GLY A 281 -8.66 19.97 6.66
CA GLY A 281 -8.46 20.68 7.92
C GLY A 281 -7.95 22.11 7.74
N ASP A 282 -7.05 22.33 6.79
CA ASP A 282 -6.53 23.65 6.48
C ASP A 282 -7.59 24.54 5.80
N ILE A 283 -8.38 23.99 4.86
CA ILE A 283 -9.51 24.71 4.27
C ILE A 283 -10.51 25.10 5.38
N GLN A 284 -10.80 24.18 6.30
CA GLN A 284 -11.72 24.42 7.42
C GLN A 284 -11.23 25.57 8.32
N LYS A 285 -9.96 25.60 8.67
CA LYS A 285 -9.35 26.69 9.48
C LYS A 285 -9.37 28.04 8.76
N ASN A 286 -9.29 28.03 7.43
CA ASN A 286 -9.23 29.24 6.58
C ASN A 286 -10.63 29.72 6.11
N GLY A 287 -11.71 29.33 6.79
CA GLY A 287 -13.07 29.78 6.54
C GLY A 287 -14.02 28.72 6.01
N GLY A 288 -13.55 27.47 5.90
CA GLY A 288 -14.40 26.31 5.61
C GLY A 288 -15.11 26.37 4.27
N ILE A 289 -16.36 25.93 4.25
CA ILE A 289 -17.17 25.80 3.04
C ILE A 289 -17.40 27.15 2.32
N GLU A 290 -17.44 28.25 3.07
CA GLU A 290 -17.63 29.59 2.50
C GLU A 290 -16.43 30.06 1.68
N LYS A 291 -15.24 29.54 1.97
CA LYS A 291 -13.98 29.86 1.31
C LYS A 291 -13.49 28.79 0.34
N ILE A 292 -14.24 27.73 0.10
CA ILE A 292 -13.88 26.64 -0.81
C ILE A 292 -13.58 27.14 -2.22
N GLY A 293 -14.31 28.17 -2.68
CA GLY A 293 -14.08 28.78 -3.99
C GLY A 293 -12.71 29.43 -4.15
N ASP A 294 -12.17 30.02 -3.08
CA ASP A 294 -10.83 30.63 -3.10
C ASP A 294 -9.74 29.55 -3.14
N PHE A 295 -9.92 28.44 -2.41
CA PHE A 295 -9.07 27.27 -2.49
C PHE A 295 -9.05 26.68 -3.93
N ILE A 296 -10.22 26.52 -4.55
CA ILE A 296 -10.34 26.02 -5.92
C ILE A 296 -9.61 26.92 -6.92
N LYS A 297 -9.69 28.26 -6.76
CA LYS A 297 -8.91 29.20 -7.61
C LYS A 297 -7.40 28.95 -7.46
N GLN A 298 -6.92 28.72 -6.23
CA GLN A 298 -5.50 28.42 -6.00
C GLN A 298 -5.10 27.09 -6.65
N VAL A 299 -5.92 26.03 -6.53
CA VAL A 299 -5.67 24.74 -7.20
C VAL A 299 -5.60 24.88 -8.72
N LYS A 300 -6.41 25.75 -9.31
CA LYS A 300 -6.40 26.01 -10.76
C LYS A 300 -5.20 26.84 -11.22
N ASP A 301 -4.59 27.61 -10.34
CA ASP A 301 -3.38 28.39 -10.63
C ASP A 301 -2.13 27.50 -10.50
N LYS A 302 -1.48 27.22 -11.63
CA LYS A 302 -0.24 26.41 -11.66
C LYS A 302 0.93 27.00 -10.87
N ASN A 303 0.93 28.30 -10.63
CA ASN A 303 2.00 29.00 -9.91
C ASN A 303 1.78 29.01 -8.39
N SER A 304 0.60 28.66 -7.91
CA SER A 304 0.26 28.67 -6.48
C SER A 304 1.01 27.60 -5.67
N GLY A 305 1.42 26.50 -6.30
CA GLY A 305 1.97 25.31 -5.62
C GLY A 305 0.95 24.51 -4.83
N VAL A 306 -0.32 24.94 -4.75
CA VAL A 306 -1.40 24.25 -4.04
C VAL A 306 -1.85 23.02 -4.82
N LYS A 307 -1.93 21.88 -4.13
CA LYS A 307 -2.35 20.59 -4.74
C LYS A 307 -3.68 20.13 -4.16
N LEU A 308 -4.52 19.59 -5.01
CA LEU A 308 -5.75 18.92 -4.61
C LEU A 308 -5.41 17.47 -4.20
N MET A 309 -5.30 17.21 -2.91
CA MET A 309 -4.93 15.90 -2.37
C MET A 309 -6.16 14.98 -2.28
N GLY A 310 -5.98 13.69 -2.57
CA GLY A 310 -7.08 12.71 -2.61
C GLY A 310 -7.90 12.73 -3.90
N PHE A 311 -7.41 13.41 -4.95
CA PHE A 311 -8.07 13.50 -6.25
C PHE A 311 -7.11 13.15 -7.39
N GLY A 312 -7.64 12.46 -8.40
CA GLY A 312 -6.85 11.89 -9.49
C GLY A 312 -6.05 10.67 -9.03
N HIS A 313 -5.42 9.99 -9.96
CA HIS A 313 -4.58 8.83 -9.70
C HIS A 313 -3.48 8.70 -10.74
N ARG A 314 -2.30 8.18 -10.34
CA ARG A 314 -1.17 8.00 -11.27
C ARG A 314 -1.43 6.92 -12.33
N VAL A 315 -2.17 5.87 -11.95
CA VAL A 315 -2.46 4.71 -12.79
C VAL A 315 -3.82 4.88 -13.48
N TYR A 316 -4.89 5.11 -12.70
CA TYR A 316 -6.22 5.27 -13.27
C TYR A 316 -6.34 6.61 -14.00
N LYS A 317 -6.54 6.53 -15.32
CA LYS A 317 -6.90 7.67 -16.16
C LYS A 317 -8.43 7.85 -16.24
N ASN A 318 -9.17 6.98 -15.59
CA ASN A 318 -10.60 7.02 -15.40
C ASN A 318 -10.91 6.99 -13.90
N TYR A 319 -12.12 6.69 -13.50
CA TYR A 319 -12.53 6.59 -12.10
C TYR A 319 -11.80 5.42 -11.40
N ASP A 320 -11.31 5.63 -10.19
CA ASP A 320 -10.71 4.57 -9.36
C ASP A 320 -11.83 3.57 -8.96
N PRO A 321 -11.77 2.28 -9.33
CA PRO A 321 -12.84 1.32 -9.07
C PRO A 321 -13.14 1.14 -7.57
N ARG A 322 -12.17 1.45 -6.72
CA ARG A 322 -12.32 1.38 -5.26
C ARG A 322 -13.12 2.54 -4.69
N ALA A 323 -13.11 3.70 -5.36
CA ALA A 323 -13.64 4.95 -4.83
C ALA A 323 -15.18 4.91 -4.67
N LYS A 324 -15.90 4.27 -5.59
CA LYS A 324 -17.37 4.20 -5.51
C LYS A 324 -17.84 3.46 -4.24
N LEU A 325 -17.29 2.29 -3.99
CA LEU A 325 -17.64 1.51 -2.79
C LEU A 325 -17.22 2.25 -1.50
N MET A 326 -16.06 2.92 -1.52
CA MET A 326 -15.64 3.73 -0.37
C MET A 326 -16.52 4.96 -0.16
N GLN A 327 -17.06 5.57 -1.21
CA GLN A 327 -18.06 6.64 -1.10
C GLN A 327 -19.34 6.15 -0.42
N GLU A 328 -19.85 4.99 -0.81
CA GLU A 328 -21.02 4.37 -0.19
C GLU A 328 -20.74 4.06 1.29
N THR A 329 -19.61 3.41 1.57
CA THR A 329 -19.14 3.11 2.94
C THR A 329 -18.99 4.39 3.79
N CYS A 330 -18.49 5.48 3.20
CA CYS A 330 -18.37 6.77 3.86
C CYS A 330 -19.74 7.29 4.32
N LYS A 331 -20.75 7.23 3.45
CA LYS A 331 -22.13 7.64 3.81
C LYS A 331 -22.72 6.78 4.94
N GLU A 332 -22.54 5.45 4.86
CA GLU A 332 -22.96 4.50 5.91
C GLU A 332 -22.34 4.87 7.27
N VAL A 333 -21.03 5.10 7.32
CA VAL A 333 -20.30 5.43 8.56
C VAL A 333 -20.68 6.81 9.10
N LEU A 334 -20.81 7.83 8.24
CA LEU A 334 -21.22 9.18 8.68
C LEU A 334 -22.62 9.16 9.27
N HIS A 335 -23.54 8.39 8.68
CA HIS A 335 -24.89 8.21 9.19
C HIS A 335 -24.89 7.51 10.56
N GLU A 336 -24.22 6.38 10.67
CA GLU A 336 -24.10 5.60 11.91
C GLU A 336 -23.52 6.41 13.06
N MET A 337 -22.53 7.26 12.76
CA MET A 337 -21.86 8.10 13.76
C MET A 337 -22.57 9.45 14.02
N GLY A 338 -23.67 9.75 13.31
CA GLY A 338 -24.39 11.02 13.43
C GLY A 338 -23.54 12.24 12.98
N LEU A 339 -22.60 12.04 12.07
CA LEU A 339 -21.63 13.06 11.64
C LEU A 339 -21.97 13.72 10.30
N GLU A 340 -23.14 13.47 9.72
CA GLU A 340 -23.57 14.05 8.43
C GLU A 340 -23.56 15.59 8.46
N ASN A 341 -23.72 16.19 9.64
CA ASN A 341 -23.73 17.63 9.83
C ASN A 341 -22.40 18.21 10.34
N ASP A 342 -21.37 17.39 10.53
CA ASP A 342 -20.04 17.87 10.92
C ASP A 342 -19.46 18.80 9.83
N PRO A 343 -18.91 19.98 10.21
CA PRO A 343 -18.40 20.96 9.23
C PRO A 343 -17.31 20.43 8.31
N LEU A 344 -16.42 19.56 8.80
CA LEU A 344 -15.34 18.98 8.00
C LEU A 344 -15.91 18.04 6.94
N PHE A 345 -16.88 17.20 7.29
CA PHE A 345 -17.49 16.26 6.36
C PHE A 345 -18.39 16.95 5.35
N LYS A 346 -19.11 18.01 5.75
CA LYS A 346 -19.84 18.88 4.81
C LYS A 346 -18.90 19.54 3.80
N LEU A 347 -17.75 20.04 4.25
CA LEU A 347 -16.72 20.60 3.38
C LEU A 347 -16.20 19.55 2.40
N ALA A 348 -15.92 18.33 2.87
CA ALA A 348 -15.46 17.23 2.01
C ALA A 348 -16.48 16.89 0.92
N MET A 349 -17.77 16.80 1.26
CA MET A 349 -18.83 16.52 0.28
C MET A 349 -19.04 17.69 -0.70
N ALA A 350 -18.87 18.93 -0.26
CA ALA A 350 -18.91 20.09 -1.15
C ALA A 350 -17.73 20.11 -2.13
N LEU A 351 -16.54 19.75 -1.67
CA LEU A 351 -15.35 19.63 -2.52
C LEU A 351 -15.49 18.49 -3.54
N GLU A 352 -16.01 17.33 -3.12
CA GLU A 352 -16.36 16.22 -4.02
C GLU A 352 -17.30 16.70 -5.14
N LYS A 353 -18.41 17.35 -4.78
CA LYS A 353 -19.38 17.86 -5.75
C LYS A 353 -18.74 18.78 -6.76
N ILE A 354 -17.91 19.73 -6.33
CA ILE A 354 -17.18 20.64 -7.22
C ILE A 354 -16.28 19.85 -8.18
N ALA A 355 -15.52 18.88 -7.67
CA ALA A 355 -14.61 18.10 -8.51
C ALA A 355 -15.33 17.22 -9.54
N LEU A 356 -16.56 16.79 -9.26
CA LEU A 356 -17.38 16.00 -10.18
C LEU A 356 -18.13 16.85 -11.23
N GLU A 357 -18.35 18.14 -10.97
CA GLU A 357 -19.17 19.04 -11.82
C GLU A 357 -18.33 20.10 -12.54
N ASP A 358 -17.18 20.53 -12.04
CA ASP A 358 -16.36 21.60 -12.60
C ASP A 358 -15.50 21.10 -13.79
N ASP A 359 -15.63 21.74 -14.95
CA ASP A 359 -14.96 21.37 -16.22
C ASP A 359 -13.43 21.26 -16.07
N TYR A 360 -12.80 22.06 -15.23
CA TYR A 360 -11.34 21.98 -15.01
C TYR A 360 -10.92 20.63 -14.44
N PHE A 361 -11.68 20.10 -13.49
CA PHE A 361 -11.39 18.81 -12.84
C PHE A 361 -11.84 17.64 -13.71
N VAL A 362 -13.05 17.72 -14.29
CA VAL A 362 -13.61 16.69 -15.17
C VAL A 362 -12.73 16.48 -16.40
N SER A 363 -12.31 17.56 -17.08
CA SER A 363 -11.44 17.46 -18.28
C SER A 363 -10.05 16.88 -17.98
N ARG A 364 -9.58 17.02 -16.74
CA ARG A 364 -8.30 16.45 -16.24
C ARG A 364 -8.45 15.14 -15.50
N LYS A 365 -9.69 14.63 -15.39
CA LYS A 365 -10.03 13.38 -14.69
C LYS A 365 -9.55 13.37 -13.21
N LEU A 366 -9.63 14.53 -12.55
CA LEU A 366 -9.27 14.70 -11.16
C LEU A 366 -10.47 14.34 -10.25
N TYR A 367 -10.93 13.10 -10.35
CA TYR A 367 -12.00 12.57 -9.53
C TYR A 367 -11.51 12.22 -8.13
N PRO A 368 -12.39 12.25 -7.10
CA PRO A 368 -12.05 11.72 -5.78
C PRO A 368 -11.62 10.25 -5.89
N ASN A 369 -10.52 9.91 -5.23
CA ASN A 369 -9.98 8.56 -5.24
C ASN A 369 -10.26 7.83 -3.91
N VAL A 370 -9.79 6.58 -3.78
CA VAL A 370 -9.98 5.78 -2.56
C VAL A 370 -9.41 6.45 -1.32
N ASP A 371 -8.30 7.18 -1.43
CA ASP A 371 -7.62 7.82 -0.28
C ASP A 371 -8.44 8.95 0.32
N PHE A 372 -9.19 9.70 -0.52
CA PHE A 372 -10.11 10.74 -0.06
C PHE A 372 -11.20 10.15 0.85
N TYR A 373 -11.92 9.14 0.39
CA TYR A 373 -13.02 8.55 1.15
C TYR A 373 -12.54 7.71 2.34
N SER A 374 -11.48 6.92 2.18
CA SER A 374 -10.95 6.12 3.27
C SER A 374 -10.40 6.98 4.41
N GLY A 375 -9.82 8.14 4.09
CA GLY A 375 -9.42 9.12 5.09
C GLY A 375 -10.61 9.67 5.90
N ILE A 376 -11.71 10.01 5.22
CA ILE A 376 -12.95 10.48 5.87
C ILE A 376 -13.52 9.38 6.78
N VAL A 377 -13.61 8.14 6.29
CA VAL A 377 -14.09 6.99 7.06
C VAL A 377 -13.24 6.76 8.31
N GLN A 378 -11.93 6.71 8.17
CA GLN A 378 -11.01 6.52 9.31
C GLN A 378 -11.16 7.65 10.34
N ARG A 379 -11.28 8.89 9.88
CA ARG A 379 -11.51 10.04 10.77
C ARG A 379 -12.85 9.95 11.51
N ALA A 380 -13.92 9.53 10.82
CA ALA A 380 -15.24 9.35 11.41
C ALA A 380 -15.27 8.23 12.46
N ILE A 381 -14.52 7.14 12.25
CA ILE A 381 -14.33 6.05 13.22
C ILE A 381 -13.57 6.54 14.48
N GLY A 382 -12.81 7.62 14.37
CA GLY A 382 -11.99 8.16 15.47
C GLY A 382 -10.51 7.80 15.38
N ILE A 383 -10.05 7.21 14.26
CA ILE A 383 -8.63 6.96 14.03
C ILE A 383 -7.92 8.30 13.81
N PRO A 384 -6.84 8.61 14.54
CA PRO A 384 -6.08 9.85 14.33
C PRO A 384 -5.41 9.89 12.95
N VAL A 385 -5.41 11.07 12.33
CA VAL A 385 -4.85 11.26 10.98
C VAL A 385 -3.42 10.72 10.80
N PRO A 386 -2.47 10.91 11.74
CA PRO A 386 -1.11 10.34 11.59
C PRO A 386 -1.06 8.81 11.58
N LEU A 387 -2.16 8.13 11.95
CA LEU A 387 -2.24 6.66 11.94
C LEU A 387 -2.71 6.08 10.59
N PHE A 388 -3.26 6.88 9.69
CA PHE A 388 -3.86 6.40 8.45
C PHE A 388 -2.90 5.57 7.59
N THR A 389 -1.66 6.04 7.46
CA THR A 389 -0.63 5.30 6.73
C THR A 389 -0.26 3.99 7.43
N ALA A 390 -0.32 3.92 8.77
CA ALA A 390 -0.08 2.68 9.51
C ALA A 390 -1.23 1.67 9.31
N VAL A 391 -2.48 2.13 9.25
CA VAL A 391 -3.64 1.32 8.87
C VAL A 391 -3.52 0.82 7.43
N PHE A 392 -3.02 1.66 6.53
CA PHE A 392 -2.72 1.25 5.17
C PHE A 392 -1.61 0.16 5.14
N ALA A 393 -0.53 0.32 5.89
CA ALA A 393 0.54 -0.69 6.00
C ALA A 393 0.01 -2.03 6.52
N LEU A 394 -0.89 -2.00 7.51
CA LEU A 394 -1.60 -3.19 8.01
C LEU A 394 -2.30 -3.91 6.85
N ALA A 395 -3.14 -3.21 6.11
CA ALA A 395 -3.89 -3.77 4.99
C ALA A 395 -2.99 -4.30 3.87
N ARG A 396 -1.91 -3.57 3.52
CA ARG A 396 -0.98 -3.90 2.44
C ARG A 396 -0.02 -5.04 2.76
N THR A 397 0.12 -5.41 4.02
CA THR A 397 1.08 -6.44 4.45
C THR A 397 0.90 -7.76 3.71
N VAL A 398 -0.33 -8.21 3.50
CA VAL A 398 -0.58 -9.45 2.74
C VAL A 398 -0.13 -9.36 1.28
N GLY A 399 -0.36 -8.22 0.62
CA GLY A 399 0.08 -7.99 -0.76
C GLY A 399 1.61 -8.02 -0.86
N TRP A 400 2.31 -7.34 0.04
CA TRP A 400 3.77 -7.40 0.09
C TRP A 400 4.30 -8.82 0.28
N ILE A 401 3.69 -9.60 1.17
CA ILE A 401 4.07 -10.99 1.42
C ILE A 401 3.81 -11.86 0.19
N ALA A 402 2.64 -11.73 -0.44
CA ALA A 402 2.28 -12.48 -1.64
C ALA A 402 3.28 -12.18 -2.78
N GLN A 403 3.60 -10.91 -3.01
CA GLN A 403 4.56 -10.45 -4.00
C GLN A 403 5.99 -10.95 -3.71
N LEU A 404 6.40 -10.96 -2.44
CA LEU A 404 7.68 -11.50 -2.00
C LEU A 404 7.77 -13.01 -2.26
N ASN A 405 6.74 -13.75 -1.84
CA ASN A 405 6.68 -15.21 -2.00
C ASN A 405 6.65 -15.62 -3.48
N GLU A 406 5.90 -14.88 -4.31
CA GLU A 406 5.88 -15.11 -5.76
C GLU A 406 7.27 -14.91 -6.38
N MET A 407 7.98 -13.84 -6.02
CA MET A 407 9.34 -13.58 -6.50
C MET A 407 10.30 -14.69 -6.10
N ILE A 408 10.31 -15.13 -4.84
CA ILE A 408 11.21 -16.18 -4.36
C ILE A 408 10.90 -17.53 -5.02
N SER A 409 9.64 -17.76 -5.39
CA SER A 409 9.23 -19.00 -6.06
C SER A 409 9.47 -18.97 -7.57
N ASP A 410 9.83 -17.84 -8.15
CA ASP A 410 10.18 -17.72 -9.56
C ASP A 410 11.61 -18.26 -9.81
N PRO A 411 11.80 -19.32 -10.60
CA PRO A 411 13.13 -19.88 -10.88
C PRO A 411 14.04 -18.90 -11.65
N GLU A 412 13.48 -17.89 -12.28
CA GLU A 412 14.24 -16.87 -13.01
C GLU A 412 14.61 -15.64 -12.14
N TYR A 413 14.16 -15.58 -10.88
CA TYR A 413 14.48 -14.42 -10.04
C TYR A 413 15.98 -14.28 -9.80
N LYS A 414 16.43 -13.04 -9.67
CA LYS A 414 17.82 -12.69 -9.38
C LYS A 414 17.86 -11.52 -8.41
N ILE A 415 18.97 -11.40 -7.70
CA ILE A 415 19.23 -10.21 -6.90
C ILE A 415 19.11 -8.94 -7.74
N GLY A 416 18.29 -8.00 -7.29
CA GLY A 416 18.08 -6.73 -7.97
C GLY A 416 19.33 -5.85 -7.87
N ARG A 417 19.92 -5.56 -9.05
CA ARG A 417 21.06 -4.66 -9.18
C ARG A 417 20.89 -3.78 -10.42
N PRO A 418 20.14 -2.67 -10.31
CA PRO A 418 19.96 -1.75 -11.43
C PRO A 418 21.29 -1.24 -11.99
N ARG A 419 21.31 -0.93 -13.28
CA ARG A 419 22.43 -0.26 -13.94
C ARG A 419 22.28 1.25 -13.79
N GLN A 420 23.38 1.97 -13.99
CA GLN A 420 23.38 3.44 -14.00
C GLN A 420 24.16 3.98 -15.20
N LEU A 421 23.73 5.11 -15.72
CA LEU A 421 24.51 5.95 -16.61
C LEU A 421 25.42 6.82 -15.72
N PHE A 422 26.73 6.55 -15.77
CA PHE A 422 27.69 7.33 -15.00
C PHE A 422 27.99 8.65 -15.70
N THR A 423 27.77 9.76 -14.99
CA THR A 423 27.99 11.14 -15.48
C THR A 423 29.04 11.90 -14.63
N GLY A 424 29.74 11.18 -13.76
CA GLY A 424 30.78 11.77 -12.90
C GLY A 424 32.10 12.01 -13.63
N SER A 425 33.12 12.42 -12.87
CA SER A 425 34.47 12.66 -13.37
C SER A 425 35.11 11.36 -13.86
N MET A 426 35.93 11.44 -14.91
CA MET A 426 36.83 10.35 -15.30
C MET A 426 37.83 10.05 -14.17
N ALA A 427 38.60 8.97 -14.31
CA ALA A 427 39.62 8.58 -13.36
C ALA A 427 40.61 9.73 -13.14
N ARG A 428 40.90 10.02 -11.88
CA ARG A 428 41.88 11.05 -11.46
C ARG A 428 42.60 10.56 -10.22
N ASP A 429 43.86 10.99 -10.09
CA ASP A 429 44.71 10.62 -8.98
C ASP A 429 44.33 11.38 -7.68
N VAL A 430 44.50 10.69 -6.57
CA VAL A 430 44.36 11.30 -5.24
C VAL A 430 45.59 12.13 -4.95
N ARG A 431 45.43 13.45 -4.89
CA ARG A 431 46.52 14.36 -4.49
C ARG A 431 46.73 14.35 -2.98
N PRO A 432 47.97 14.58 -2.49
CA PRO A 432 48.20 14.83 -1.07
C PRO A 432 47.34 15.98 -0.55
N LEU A 433 46.94 15.95 0.72
CA LEU A 433 46.02 16.93 1.33
C LEU A 433 46.48 18.40 1.09
N ALA A 434 47.77 18.66 1.18
CA ALA A 434 48.32 19.98 0.95
C ALA A 434 48.25 20.48 -0.52
N GLN A 435 47.83 19.64 -1.46
CA GLN A 435 47.71 19.94 -2.91
C GLN A 435 46.28 19.85 -3.43
N ARG A 436 45.28 19.68 -2.55
CA ARG A 436 43.87 19.58 -2.92
C ARG A 436 43.21 20.96 -3.04
#